data_90c461742e6a3c86c46131007d580cda
#
_entry.id   90c461742e6a3c86c46131007d580cda
#
_cell.length_a   1.000
_cell.length_b   1.000
_cell.length_c   1.000
_cell.angle_alpha   90.00
_cell.angle_beta   90.00
_cell.angle_gamma   90.00
#
_symmetry.space_group_name_H-M   'P 1'
#
loop_
_entity.id
_entity.type
_entity.pdbx_description
1 polymer ?
#
loop_
_entity_poly.entity_id
_entity_poly.type
_entity_poly.pdbx_seq_one_letter_code
_entity_poly.pdbx_strand_id
1 'polypeptide(L)'
;VLIAGLIFFTLPFEDYSKKNIIGNFSEEIISEKLSQGPVFLNFTADWCITCKVNERIALKKESISELFNEKNISYIEIDWTNKNDEIAKKLASFGRSSIPLYVYYSSENAEPIILPEILTENIIKDYLR
;
A
#
# COMPACT_ATOMS: atom_id res chain seq x y z
N VAL A 1 -35.26 -31.35 25.99
CA VAL A 1 -35.31 -30.09 25.28
C VAL A 1 -33.88 -29.65 25.03
N LEU A 2 -33.43 -29.91 23.85
CA LEU A 2 -32.09 -29.48 23.41
C LEU A 2 -32.17 -28.05 22.94
N ILE A 3 -31.64 -27.14 23.75
CA ILE A 3 -31.37 -25.79 23.32
C ILE A 3 -30.05 -25.84 22.53
N ALA A 4 -30.14 -25.89 21.22
CA ALA A 4 -29.02 -25.67 20.38
C ALA A 4 -28.61 -24.20 20.51
N GLY A 5 -27.62 -23.94 21.36
CA GLY A 5 -26.99 -22.65 21.43
C GLY A 5 -26.30 -22.38 20.08
N LEU A 6 -26.90 -21.52 19.29
CA LEU A 6 -26.23 -20.94 18.14
C LEU A 6 -25.06 -20.13 18.67
N ILE A 7 -23.88 -20.75 18.67
CA ILE A 7 -22.65 -20.02 18.87
C ILE A 7 -22.44 -19.22 17.59
N PHE A 8 -22.86 -17.97 17.59
CA PHE A 8 -22.42 -17.01 16.59
C PHE A 8 -20.93 -16.81 16.81
N PHE A 9 -20.13 -17.56 16.04
CA PHE A 9 -18.73 -17.24 15.88
C PHE A 9 -18.69 -15.97 15.03
N THR A 10 -18.70 -14.81 15.68
CA THR A 10 -18.29 -13.59 15.02
C THR A 10 -16.79 -13.71 14.80
N LEU A 11 -16.41 -14.24 13.65
CA LEU A 11 -15.03 -14.08 13.18
C LEU A 11 -14.75 -12.58 13.19
N PRO A 12 -13.67 -12.12 13.86
CA PRO A 12 -13.27 -10.76 13.69
C PRO A 12 -13.08 -10.56 12.18
N PHE A 13 -13.85 -9.65 11.62
CA PHE A 13 -13.57 -9.14 10.30
C PHE A 13 -12.16 -8.57 10.39
N GLU A 14 -11.17 -9.38 10.04
CA GLU A 14 -9.85 -8.83 9.81
C GLU A 14 -10.02 -7.83 8.68
N ASP A 15 -9.88 -6.59 9.04
CA ASP A 15 -9.91 -5.49 8.11
C ASP A 15 -8.75 -5.71 7.14
N TYR A 16 -9.05 -6.32 6.00
CA TYR A 16 -8.09 -6.57 4.92
C TYR A 16 -7.50 -5.29 4.34
N SER A 17 -8.05 -4.14 4.75
CA SER A 17 -7.51 -2.82 4.41
C SER A 17 -6.31 -2.43 5.27
N LYS A 18 -5.98 -3.22 6.30
CA LYS A 18 -4.80 -2.98 7.10
C LYS A 18 -3.56 -3.34 6.30
N LYS A 19 -2.71 -2.34 6.17
CA LYS A 19 -1.32 -2.34 5.75
C LYS A 19 -0.68 -3.71 5.77
N ASN A 20 -0.43 -4.27 4.62
CA ASN A 20 0.53 -5.36 4.49
C ASN A 20 1.92 -4.74 4.60
N ILE A 21 2.39 -4.54 5.85
CA ILE A 21 3.77 -4.12 6.08
C ILE A 21 4.65 -5.30 5.71
N ILE A 22 5.45 -5.13 4.66
CA ILE A 22 6.41 -6.13 4.27
C ILE A 22 7.73 -5.80 4.95
N GLY A 23 8.04 -6.51 6.04
CA GLY A 23 9.33 -6.38 6.73
C GLY A 23 10.49 -6.84 5.85
N ASN A 24 10.25 -7.83 4.98
CA ASN A 24 11.19 -8.30 3.96
C ASN A 24 10.56 -8.10 2.59
N PHE A 25 11.19 -7.29 1.76
CA PHE A 25 10.73 -7.04 0.40
C PHE A 25 10.76 -8.33 -0.44
N SER A 26 9.68 -8.59 -1.17
CA SER A 26 9.58 -9.71 -2.11
C SER A 26 8.77 -9.29 -3.34
N GLU A 27 9.36 -9.48 -4.52
CA GLU A 27 8.66 -9.29 -5.80
C GLU A 27 7.45 -10.24 -5.93
N GLU A 28 7.54 -11.42 -5.34
CA GLU A 28 6.48 -12.42 -5.38
C GLU A 28 5.20 -11.93 -4.69
N ILE A 29 5.34 -11.20 -3.58
CA ILE A 29 4.19 -10.63 -2.86
C ILE A 29 3.50 -9.59 -3.74
N ILE A 30 4.25 -8.73 -4.41
CA ILE A 30 3.69 -7.73 -5.32
C ILE A 30 2.94 -8.42 -6.47
N SER A 31 3.54 -9.42 -7.10
CA SER A 31 2.91 -10.18 -8.19
C SER A 31 1.63 -10.88 -7.73
N GLU A 32 1.66 -11.48 -6.55
CA GLU A 32 0.49 -12.13 -5.97
C GLU A 32 -0.67 -11.14 -5.75
N LYS A 33 -0.36 -9.99 -5.16
CA LYS A 33 -1.37 -8.95 -4.93
C LYS A 33 -1.91 -8.37 -6.24
N LEU A 34 -1.06 -8.19 -7.24
CA LEU A 34 -1.47 -7.73 -8.57
C LEU A 34 -2.43 -8.70 -9.25
N SER A 35 -2.27 -9.99 -9.03
CA SER A 35 -3.20 -10.99 -9.56
C SER A 35 -4.61 -10.90 -8.94
N GLN A 36 -4.72 -10.26 -7.78
CA GLN A 36 -5.97 -10.09 -7.05
C GLN A 36 -6.66 -8.75 -7.31
N GLY A 37 -5.93 -7.76 -7.80
CA GLY A 37 -6.47 -6.42 -8.05
C GLY A 37 -5.41 -5.34 -8.11
N PRO A 38 -5.83 -4.05 -8.08
CA PRO A 38 -4.90 -2.93 -8.09
C PRO A 38 -3.98 -2.94 -6.86
N VAL A 39 -2.78 -2.39 -7.02
CA VAL A 39 -1.77 -2.32 -5.97
C VAL A 39 -1.19 -0.92 -5.87
N PHE A 40 -1.05 -0.43 -4.65
CA PHE A 40 -0.37 0.82 -4.33
C PHE A 40 0.86 0.53 -3.49
N LEU A 41 2.04 0.91 -3.99
CA LEU A 41 3.31 0.75 -3.29
C LEU A 41 3.72 2.07 -2.65
N ASN A 42 4.04 2.02 -1.36
CA ASN A 42 4.63 3.13 -0.61
C ASN A 42 6.03 2.76 -0.15
N PHE A 43 7.05 3.30 -0.81
CA PHE A 43 8.44 3.15 -0.38
C PHE A 43 8.73 4.22 0.68
N THR A 44 8.97 3.78 1.90
CA THR A 44 9.09 4.63 3.09
C THR A 44 10.28 4.21 3.96
N ALA A 45 10.58 5.00 4.97
CA ALA A 45 11.58 4.68 6.00
C ALA A 45 11.30 5.53 7.25
N ASP A 46 11.76 5.06 8.41
CA ASP A 46 11.60 5.78 9.67
C ASP A 46 12.32 7.14 9.68
N TRP A 47 13.45 7.23 8.99
CA TRP A 47 14.25 8.46 8.89
C TRP A 47 13.74 9.44 7.82
N CYS A 48 12.74 9.08 7.04
CA CYS A 48 12.22 9.91 5.94
C CYS A 48 11.10 10.84 6.45
N ILE A 49 11.45 12.09 6.72
CA ILE A 49 10.49 13.09 7.24
C ILE A 49 9.35 13.32 6.24
N THR A 50 9.66 13.50 4.97
CA THR A 50 8.66 13.71 3.91
C THR A 50 7.70 12.53 3.83
N CYS A 51 8.19 11.30 3.94
CA CYS A 51 7.35 10.11 3.98
C CYS A 51 6.34 10.16 5.13
N LYS A 52 6.81 10.53 6.33
CA LYS A 52 5.98 10.60 7.53
C LYS A 52 4.92 11.70 7.43
N VAL A 53 5.27 12.84 6.86
CA VAL A 53 4.30 13.92 6.61
C VAL A 53 3.23 13.47 5.62
N ASN A 54 3.61 12.87 4.49
CA ASN A 54 2.67 12.37 3.48
C ASN A 54 1.73 11.29 4.04
N GLU A 55 2.25 10.41 4.88
CA GLU A 55 1.44 9.40 5.56
C GLU A 55 0.40 10.04 6.45
N ARG A 56 0.80 11.04 7.25
CA ARG A 56 -0.11 11.72 8.19
C ARG A 56 -1.19 12.54 7.49
N ILE A 57 -0.82 13.33 6.49
CA ILE A 57 -1.75 14.29 5.87
C ILE A 57 -2.57 13.71 4.72
N ALA A 58 -2.15 12.56 4.18
CA ALA A 58 -2.80 11.97 3.01
C ALA A 58 -3.07 10.47 3.17
N LEU A 59 -2.04 9.63 3.22
CA LEU A 59 -2.20 8.17 3.13
C LEU A 59 -2.98 7.54 4.29
N LYS A 60 -2.88 8.09 5.51
CA LYS A 60 -3.60 7.59 6.70
C LYS A 60 -4.95 8.25 6.92
N LYS A 61 -5.39 9.12 6.02
CA LYS A 61 -6.72 9.72 6.10
C LYS A 61 -7.78 8.66 5.84
N GLU A 62 -8.87 8.74 6.60
CA GLU A 62 -10.00 7.83 6.48
C GLU A 62 -10.58 7.82 5.07
N SER A 63 -10.69 8.99 4.42
CA SER A 63 -11.17 9.11 3.06
C SER A 63 -10.33 8.33 2.05
N ILE A 64 -9.02 8.23 2.28
CA ILE A 64 -8.11 7.47 1.41
C ILE A 64 -8.21 5.98 1.70
N SER A 65 -8.32 5.59 2.97
CA SER A 65 -8.58 4.19 3.34
C SER A 65 -9.88 3.68 2.72
N GLU A 66 -10.92 4.48 2.76
CA GLU A 66 -12.21 4.16 2.14
C GLU A 66 -12.09 4.03 0.62
N LEU A 67 -11.35 4.93 -0.03
CA LEU A 67 -11.08 4.86 -1.47
C LEU A 67 -10.35 3.56 -1.85
N PHE A 68 -9.35 3.18 -1.08
CA PHE A 68 -8.62 1.94 -1.31
C PHE A 68 -9.52 0.71 -1.15
N ASN A 69 -10.38 0.71 -0.15
CA ASN A 69 -11.36 -0.37 0.06
C ASN A 69 -12.37 -0.45 -1.08
N GLU A 70 -12.94 0.66 -1.49
CA GLU A 70 -13.92 0.72 -2.59
C GLU A 70 -13.35 0.19 -3.91
N LYS A 71 -12.10 0.52 -4.18
CA LYS A 71 -11.40 0.09 -5.40
C LYS A 71 -10.69 -1.25 -5.27
N ASN A 72 -10.76 -1.88 -4.11
CA ASN A 72 -10.06 -3.13 -3.81
C ASN A 72 -8.54 -3.02 -4.04
N ILE A 73 -7.97 -1.88 -3.69
CA ILE A 73 -6.52 -1.62 -3.82
C ILE A 73 -5.78 -2.26 -2.66
N SER A 74 -4.79 -3.10 -2.97
CA SER A 74 -3.85 -3.61 -1.97
C SER A 74 -2.79 -2.56 -1.70
N TYR A 75 -2.71 -2.11 -0.45
CA TYR A 75 -1.72 -1.14 0.00
C TYR A 75 -0.51 -1.86 0.58
N ILE A 76 0.66 -1.62 0.01
CA ILE A 76 1.90 -2.27 0.43
C ILE A 76 2.92 -1.21 0.83
N GLU A 77 3.34 -1.22 2.11
CA GLU A 77 4.46 -0.43 2.59
C GLU A 77 5.76 -1.19 2.41
N ILE A 78 6.72 -0.59 1.74
CA ILE A 78 8.06 -1.14 1.56
C ILE A 78 9.01 -0.29 2.39
N ASP A 79 9.44 -0.85 3.53
CA ASP A 79 10.27 -0.14 4.51
C ASP A 79 11.75 -0.26 4.14
N TRP A 80 12.35 0.86 3.82
CA TRP A 80 13.76 0.97 3.44
C TRP A 80 14.62 1.61 4.56
N THR A 81 14.19 1.49 5.81
CA THR A 81 14.92 2.06 6.96
C THR A 81 16.37 1.57 7.02
N ASN A 82 16.60 0.30 6.72
CA ASN A 82 17.92 -0.34 6.73
C ASN A 82 18.68 -0.19 5.39
N LYS A 83 18.12 0.51 4.41
CA LYS A 83 18.72 0.73 3.09
C LYS A 83 19.18 -0.56 2.39
N ASN A 84 18.36 -1.59 2.48
CA ASN A 84 18.67 -2.89 1.91
C ASN A 84 18.79 -2.80 0.38
N ASP A 85 19.69 -3.61 -0.18
CA ASP A 85 20.07 -3.55 -1.60
C ASP A 85 18.95 -4.01 -2.54
N GLU A 86 18.11 -4.94 -2.14
CA GLU A 86 17.01 -5.44 -2.97
C GLU A 86 15.96 -4.35 -3.20
N ILE A 87 15.63 -3.60 -2.15
CA ILE A 87 14.73 -2.45 -2.27
C ILE A 87 15.38 -1.34 -3.10
N ALA A 88 16.69 -1.10 -2.92
CA ALA A 88 17.43 -0.14 -3.74
C ALA A 88 17.34 -0.49 -5.23
N LYS A 89 17.46 -1.76 -5.60
CA LYS A 89 17.28 -2.24 -6.97
C LYS A 89 15.86 -2.01 -7.48
N LYS A 90 14.86 -2.24 -6.62
CA LYS A 90 13.47 -1.97 -6.99
C LYS A 90 13.24 -0.49 -7.25
N LEU A 91 13.75 0.39 -6.39
CA LEU A 91 13.71 1.84 -6.61
C LEU A 91 14.35 2.21 -7.95
N ALA A 92 15.53 1.64 -8.22
CA ALA A 92 16.25 1.87 -9.47
C ALA A 92 15.44 1.43 -10.70
N SER A 93 14.64 0.38 -10.58
CA SER A 93 13.76 -0.09 -11.66
C SER A 93 12.72 0.96 -12.08
N PHE A 94 12.38 1.88 -11.19
CA PHE A 94 11.52 3.04 -11.47
C PHE A 94 12.31 4.32 -11.80
N GLY A 95 13.63 4.21 -11.98
CA GLY A 95 14.51 5.36 -12.23
C GLY A 95 14.74 6.22 -11.00
N ARG A 96 14.63 5.66 -9.80
CA ARG A 96 14.77 6.39 -8.52
C ARG A 96 15.93 5.84 -7.69
N SER A 97 16.54 6.72 -6.90
CA SER A 97 17.60 6.36 -5.94
C SER A 97 17.27 6.78 -4.52
N SER A 98 16.10 7.37 -4.32
CA SER A 98 15.68 7.92 -3.02
C SER A 98 14.17 7.73 -2.82
N ILE A 99 13.73 7.98 -1.60
CA ILE A 99 12.33 7.97 -1.17
C ILE A 99 11.90 9.36 -0.72
N PRO A 100 10.58 9.68 -0.69
CA PRO A 100 9.46 8.79 -0.95
C PRO A 100 9.31 8.41 -2.42
N LEU A 101 8.76 7.24 -2.67
CA LEU A 101 8.31 6.82 -4.00
C LEU A 101 6.94 6.14 -3.84
N TYR A 102 5.97 6.56 -4.65
CA TYR A 102 4.62 6.00 -4.66
C TYR A 102 4.32 5.49 -6.05
N VAL A 103 3.95 4.22 -6.13
CA VAL A 103 3.66 3.55 -7.40
C VAL A 103 2.28 2.92 -7.36
N TYR A 104 1.46 3.22 -8.35
CA TYR A 104 0.13 2.65 -8.47
C TYR A 104 0.00 1.80 -9.73
N TYR A 105 -0.44 0.56 -9.55
CA TYR A 105 -0.80 -0.36 -10.63
C TYR A 105 -2.31 -0.51 -10.64
N SER A 106 -2.96 -0.06 -11.69
CA SER A 106 -4.43 -0.18 -11.83
C SER A 106 -4.88 -1.60 -12.15
N SER A 107 -3.99 -2.40 -12.73
CA SER A 107 -4.20 -3.82 -13.01
C SER A 107 -2.87 -4.52 -13.24
N GLU A 108 -2.89 -5.84 -13.31
CA GLU A 108 -1.70 -6.68 -13.55
C GLU A 108 -0.95 -6.32 -14.83
N ASN A 109 -1.69 -5.95 -15.88
CA ASN A 109 -1.13 -5.64 -17.21
C ASN A 109 -0.98 -4.13 -17.47
N ALA A 110 -1.30 -3.29 -16.50
CA ALA A 110 -1.20 -1.84 -16.65
C ALA A 110 0.22 -1.36 -16.40
N GLU A 111 0.62 -0.29 -17.10
CA GLU A 111 1.85 0.43 -16.81
C GLU A 111 1.76 1.05 -15.41
N PRO A 112 2.83 0.97 -14.60
CA PRO A 112 2.83 1.60 -13.29
C PRO A 112 2.76 3.12 -13.41
N ILE A 113 1.97 3.73 -12.54
CA ILE A 113 1.83 5.18 -12.45
C ILE A 113 2.61 5.64 -11.21
N ILE A 114 3.53 6.59 -11.40
CA ILE A 114 4.31 7.17 -10.31
C ILE A 114 3.64 8.47 -9.87
N LEU A 115 3.27 8.55 -8.60
CA LEU A 115 2.67 9.74 -8.03
C LEU A 115 3.76 10.77 -7.65
N PRO A 116 3.39 12.07 -7.50
CA PRO A 116 4.31 13.08 -6.98
C PRO A 116 4.85 12.74 -5.60
N GLU A 117 6.03 13.24 -5.29
CA GLU A 117 6.68 13.02 -3.99
C GLU A 117 5.95 13.71 -2.82
N ILE A 118 5.24 14.78 -3.08
CA ILE A 118 4.40 15.46 -2.09
C ILE A 118 2.96 15.06 -2.34
N LEU A 119 2.33 14.43 -1.36
CA LEU A 119 0.97 13.93 -1.47
C LEU A 119 -0.04 14.83 -0.75
N THR A 120 -1.21 14.90 -1.34
CA THR A 120 -2.44 15.41 -0.71
C THR A 120 -3.55 14.40 -0.98
N GLU A 121 -4.66 14.48 -0.24
CA GLU A 121 -5.83 13.64 -0.52
C GLU A 121 -6.31 13.79 -1.96
N ASN A 122 -6.35 15.02 -2.46
CA ASN A 122 -6.81 15.30 -3.83
C ASN A 122 -5.88 14.70 -4.88
N ILE A 123 -4.57 14.79 -4.69
CA ILE A 123 -3.59 14.18 -5.58
C ILE A 123 -3.81 12.67 -5.66
N ILE A 124 -3.95 12.01 -4.52
CA ILE A 124 -4.20 10.56 -4.50
C ILE A 124 -5.50 10.22 -5.24
N LYS A 125 -6.58 10.93 -4.94
CA LYS A 125 -7.87 10.72 -5.61
C LYS A 125 -7.79 10.91 -7.12
N ASP A 126 -7.05 11.90 -7.57
CA ASP A 126 -6.89 12.19 -9.00
C ASP A 126 -6.10 11.11 -9.74
N TYR A 127 -5.03 10.60 -9.12
CA TYR A 127 -4.20 9.56 -9.74
C TYR A 127 -4.83 8.17 -9.73
N LEU A 128 -5.73 7.90 -8.79
CA LEU A 128 -6.36 6.60 -8.61
C LEU A 128 -7.76 6.49 -9.27
N ARG A 129 -8.13 7.43 -10.06
CA ARG A 129 -9.41 7.38 -10.80
C ARG A 129 -9.51 6.21 -11.76
#